data_a18290385f746d2ca8de9223ea885938
#
_entry.id   a18290385f746d2ca8de9223ea885938
#
_cell.length_a   1.000
_cell.length_b   1.000
_cell.length_c   1.000
_cell.angle_alpha   90.00
_cell.angle_beta   90.00
_cell.angle_gamma   90.00
#
_symmetry.space_group_name_H-M   'P 1'
#
loop_
_entity.id
_entity.type
_entity.pdbx_description
1 polymer ?
#
loop_
_entity_poly.entity_id
_entity_poly.type
_entity_poly.pdbx_seq_one_letter_code
_entity_poly.pdbx_strand_id
1 'polypeptide(L)'
;MVTPLLATLAMPLTADAHQSASGYCSGLNGTSIPAAAISLPTSGAEVTATRLIAATTTLGEYCLVDAAIAPVDPAAPQIKTRLALPTLWNRNVLMFGGGGYNGTIPNVAGNVPFGPADQPVPLARGYAVFASDSGHQATPGFPPSTTLDGSFGLNDEAVRNFAGDALKKTRDTAVHLIGKRYAGTPPEHSYFAGGSTGGREALAMAQRWPTAFDGVIAVYPAWNAASLDLFFGYETQILSQPGAFLNPAEQALLHRDVLAACDHRDGLTDGVVSNPDGCHYIPWALRCPGGKDTADTCLSDTQINAVVRISSPLRWNYPLGSGERGYPGFPFLSGAKMSTPLLGMGTQAPAHPMPTTAGYGSQFWDQWARYFVTRDPSFNSLALDPRVPGKWKQRISDLSKLQDVNNPDLRPFARAGGKLLMLHGAADELVSSRSTAEYFERVQQTVGRAATDRFARFYVVPGANHVNVGAAFAAGWDSLTALETWTGQAKAPVHPVVTDVNPTAGQRTRPLCQYPAWPRYTGGDPDNARSFACQK
;
A
#
# COMPACT_ATOMS: atom_id res chain seq x y z
N MET A 1 32.71 -28.49 -3.67
CA MET A 1 32.88 -28.08 -2.26
C MET A 1 31.50 -27.73 -1.73
N VAL A 2 30.96 -28.59 -0.87
CA VAL A 2 29.64 -28.44 -0.30
C VAL A 2 29.79 -27.60 0.97
N THR A 3 29.26 -26.39 0.96
CA THR A 3 29.20 -25.52 2.15
C THR A 3 28.08 -26.01 3.05
N PRO A 4 28.29 -26.30 4.34
CA PRO A 4 27.22 -26.72 5.21
C PRO A 4 26.30 -25.54 5.56
N LEU A 5 24.99 -25.72 5.36
CA LEU A 5 23.95 -24.88 5.98
C LEU A 5 24.09 -24.99 7.52
N LEU A 6 24.47 -23.91 8.15
CA LEU A 6 24.32 -23.76 9.60
C LEU A 6 22.81 -23.61 9.91
N ALA A 7 22.17 -24.70 10.24
CA ALA A 7 20.88 -24.67 10.93
C ALA A 7 21.13 -24.06 12.31
N THR A 8 20.69 -22.83 12.54
CA THR A 8 20.58 -22.26 13.88
C THR A 8 19.52 -23.03 14.65
N LEU A 9 19.93 -24.03 15.42
CA LEU A 9 19.09 -24.70 16.41
C LEU A 9 18.67 -23.64 17.44
N ALA A 10 17.38 -23.28 17.45
CA ALA A 10 16.79 -22.53 18.54
C ALA A 10 16.95 -23.37 19.81
N MET A 11 17.87 -23.00 20.69
CA MET A 11 17.99 -23.63 22.00
C MET A 11 16.72 -23.34 22.80
N PRO A 12 16.10 -24.34 23.46
CA PRO A 12 14.99 -24.09 24.36
C PRO A 12 15.45 -23.16 25.50
N LEU A 13 14.68 -22.09 25.73
CA LEU A 13 14.90 -21.18 26.85
C LEU A 13 14.88 -21.99 28.16
N THR A 14 15.75 -21.65 29.09
CA THR A 14 15.73 -22.23 30.43
C THR A 14 14.44 -21.83 31.17
N ALA A 15 13.99 -22.61 32.13
CA ALA A 15 12.79 -22.33 32.92
C ALA A 15 12.83 -20.93 33.58
N ASP A 16 14.02 -20.48 34.01
CA ASP A 16 14.23 -19.16 34.62
C ASP A 16 14.07 -18.03 33.62
N ALA A 17 14.54 -18.21 32.36
CA ALA A 17 14.37 -17.24 31.31
C ALA A 17 12.89 -17.10 30.87
N HIS A 18 12.16 -18.21 30.86
CA HIS A 18 10.72 -18.21 30.56
C HIS A 18 9.92 -17.56 31.71
N GLN A 19 10.25 -17.83 32.99
CA GLN A 19 9.62 -17.17 34.13
C GLN A 19 9.87 -15.66 34.16
N SER A 20 11.08 -15.21 33.87
CA SER A 20 11.39 -13.77 33.74
C SER A 20 10.67 -13.14 32.57
N ALA A 21 10.62 -13.78 31.40
CA ALA A 21 9.90 -13.30 30.21
C ALA A 21 8.40 -13.15 30.47
N SER A 22 7.78 -14.11 31.18
CA SER A 22 6.38 -14.06 31.60
C SER A 22 6.11 -12.90 32.58
N GLY A 23 6.96 -12.71 33.57
CA GLY A 23 6.84 -11.62 34.54
C GLY A 23 6.95 -10.24 33.89
N TYR A 24 7.89 -10.06 32.98
CA TYR A 24 8.02 -8.80 32.22
C TYR A 24 6.84 -8.57 31.27
N CYS A 25 6.26 -9.59 30.69
CA CYS A 25 5.10 -9.46 29.83
C CYS A 25 3.85 -9.08 30.64
N SER A 26 3.54 -9.83 31.72
CA SER A 26 2.39 -9.55 32.58
C SER A 26 2.48 -8.19 33.27
N GLY A 27 3.69 -7.74 33.60
CA GLY A 27 3.97 -6.45 34.23
C GLY A 27 3.63 -5.23 33.32
N LEU A 28 3.41 -5.44 32.03
CA LEU A 28 2.93 -4.38 31.14
C LEU A 28 1.41 -4.18 31.23
N ASN A 29 0.65 -5.16 31.73
CA ASN A 29 -0.81 -5.07 31.77
C ASN A 29 -1.27 -3.89 32.64
N GLY A 30 -2.26 -3.13 32.18
CA GLY A 30 -2.75 -1.94 32.87
C GLY A 30 -1.76 -0.76 32.91
N THR A 31 -0.63 -0.84 32.18
CA THR A 31 0.31 0.29 32.10
C THR A 31 -0.38 1.50 31.48
N SER A 32 -0.44 2.60 32.22
CA SER A 32 -0.87 3.91 31.73
C SER A 32 0.32 4.64 31.07
N ILE A 33 0.08 5.24 29.92
CA ILE A 33 1.02 6.06 29.17
C ILE A 33 0.48 7.50 29.19
N PRO A 34 1.16 8.45 29.85
CA PRO A 34 0.65 9.80 29.95
C PRO A 34 0.64 10.51 28.60
N ALA A 35 -0.31 11.41 28.38
CA ALA A 35 -0.40 12.21 27.15
C ALA A 35 0.92 12.91 26.79
N ALA A 36 1.69 13.35 27.78
CA ALA A 36 2.99 14.01 27.57
C ALA A 36 4.07 13.07 26.96
N ALA A 37 3.88 11.76 27.01
CA ALA A 37 4.77 10.80 26.33
C ALA A 37 4.41 10.59 24.85
N ILE A 38 3.29 11.17 24.39
CA ILE A 38 2.77 11.09 23.03
C ILE A 38 2.79 12.50 22.44
N SER A 39 3.54 12.72 21.37
CA SER A 39 3.85 14.07 20.87
C SER A 39 2.70 14.77 20.13
N LEU A 40 1.57 14.10 19.91
CA LEU A 40 0.36 14.68 19.30
C LEU A 40 -0.80 14.69 20.30
N PRO A 41 -1.80 15.56 20.12
CA PRO A 41 -2.93 15.69 21.06
C PRO A 41 -3.65 14.35 21.28
N THR A 42 -3.75 13.95 22.55
CA THR A 42 -4.41 12.74 23.04
C THR A 42 -4.73 12.88 24.52
N SER A 43 -5.64 12.08 25.05
CA SER A 43 -5.88 11.97 26.51
C SER A 43 -5.00 10.89 27.18
N GLY A 44 -3.97 10.37 26.48
CA GLY A 44 -3.06 9.34 26.94
C GLY A 44 -3.40 7.96 26.34
N ALA A 45 -2.70 6.93 26.84
CA ALA A 45 -2.96 5.56 26.39
C ALA A 45 -2.88 4.58 27.57
N GLU A 46 -3.46 3.39 27.37
CA GLU A 46 -3.45 2.33 28.36
C GLU A 46 -3.27 0.97 27.69
N VAL A 47 -2.48 0.09 28.32
CA VAL A 47 -2.38 -1.32 27.93
C VAL A 47 -3.62 -2.06 28.43
N THR A 48 -4.41 -2.55 27.49
CA THR A 48 -5.71 -3.21 27.77
C THR A 48 -5.58 -4.72 27.98
N ALA A 49 -4.55 -5.34 27.39
CA ALA A 49 -4.26 -6.76 27.58
C ALA A 49 -2.80 -7.10 27.26
N THR A 50 -2.28 -8.12 27.95
CA THR A 50 -0.99 -8.72 27.63
C THR A 50 -1.10 -10.24 27.63
N ARG A 51 -0.37 -10.90 26.74
CA ARG A 51 -0.32 -12.35 26.65
C ARG A 51 1.05 -12.81 26.16
N LEU A 52 1.72 -13.68 26.92
CA LEU A 52 2.91 -14.37 26.45
C LEU A 52 2.48 -15.48 25.48
N ILE A 53 2.99 -15.42 24.26
CA ILE A 53 2.76 -16.40 23.21
C ILE A 53 3.97 -17.32 23.15
N ALA A 54 3.75 -18.60 23.39
CA ALA A 54 4.80 -19.59 23.33
C ALA A 54 5.41 -19.70 21.93
N ALA A 55 6.69 -20.10 21.88
CA ALA A 55 7.37 -20.35 20.62
C ALA A 55 6.67 -21.45 19.81
N THR A 56 6.67 -21.29 18.50
CA THR A 56 6.23 -22.28 17.50
C THR A 56 7.41 -22.73 16.66
N THR A 57 7.18 -23.56 15.65
CA THR A 57 8.22 -23.95 14.68
C THR A 57 8.71 -22.80 13.81
N THR A 58 7.92 -21.72 13.67
CA THR A 58 8.22 -20.59 12.79
C THR A 58 8.43 -19.27 13.52
N LEU A 59 7.96 -19.14 14.75
CA LEU A 59 8.06 -17.92 15.56
C LEU A 59 8.65 -18.23 16.93
N GLY A 60 9.61 -17.41 17.38
CA GLY A 60 10.09 -17.41 18.75
C GLY A 60 8.99 -16.98 19.75
N GLU A 61 9.23 -17.17 21.05
CA GLU A 61 8.35 -16.66 22.11
C GLU A 61 8.30 -15.13 22.07
N TYR A 62 7.09 -14.55 22.26
CA TYR A 62 6.90 -13.11 22.31
C TYR A 62 5.73 -12.70 23.23
N CYS A 63 5.82 -11.49 23.76
CA CYS A 63 4.73 -10.83 24.47
C CYS A 63 3.82 -10.11 23.47
N LEU A 64 2.55 -10.50 23.38
CA LEU A 64 1.53 -9.79 22.64
C LEU A 64 0.90 -8.76 23.56
N VAL A 65 0.90 -7.49 23.16
CA VAL A 65 0.38 -6.36 23.94
C VAL A 65 -0.69 -5.66 23.12
N ASP A 66 -1.89 -5.53 23.66
CA ASP A 66 -2.94 -4.69 23.13
C ASP A 66 -3.03 -3.41 23.97
N ALA A 67 -3.11 -2.26 23.32
CA ALA A 67 -3.25 -0.97 23.98
C ALA A 67 -4.27 -0.08 23.23
N ALA A 68 -4.84 0.88 23.95
CA ALA A 68 -5.76 1.86 23.41
C ALA A 68 -5.25 3.28 23.71
N ILE A 69 -5.19 4.13 22.68
CA ILE A 69 -4.84 5.55 22.80
C ILE A 69 -6.15 6.33 22.81
N ALA A 70 -6.38 7.06 23.88
CA ALA A 70 -7.61 7.82 24.07
C ALA A 70 -7.63 9.11 23.24
N PRO A 71 -8.73 9.43 22.53
CA PRO A 71 -8.86 10.66 21.78
C PRO A 71 -8.98 11.89 22.69
N VAL A 72 -8.87 13.08 22.11
CA VAL A 72 -9.21 14.34 22.78
C VAL A 72 -10.73 14.60 22.68
N ASP A 73 -11.30 14.37 21.51
CA ASP A 73 -12.76 14.41 21.31
C ASP A 73 -13.39 13.14 21.90
N PRO A 74 -14.22 13.22 22.96
CA PRO A 74 -14.82 12.05 23.57
C PRO A 74 -15.77 11.29 22.65
N ALA A 75 -16.21 11.89 21.54
CA ALA A 75 -17.02 11.24 20.51
C ALA A 75 -16.18 10.50 19.47
N ALA A 76 -14.87 10.72 19.45
CA ALA A 76 -13.98 10.01 18.52
C ALA A 76 -13.64 8.60 19.03
N PRO A 77 -13.45 7.63 18.13
CA PRO A 77 -12.97 6.31 18.50
C PRO A 77 -11.53 6.36 19.03
N GLN A 78 -11.19 5.45 19.95
CA GLN A 78 -9.82 5.22 20.38
C GLN A 78 -8.99 4.64 19.23
N ILE A 79 -7.67 4.91 19.23
CA ILE A 79 -6.74 4.18 18.38
C ILE A 79 -6.40 2.87 19.10
N LYS A 80 -6.79 1.75 18.53
CA LYS A 80 -6.36 0.43 19.03
C LYS A 80 -5.03 0.07 18.38
N THR A 81 -4.07 -0.33 19.20
CA THR A 81 -2.74 -0.73 18.75
C THR A 81 -2.35 -2.08 19.32
N ARG A 82 -1.57 -2.84 18.57
CA ARG A 82 -1.03 -4.14 18.95
C ARG A 82 0.46 -4.17 18.75
N LEU A 83 1.18 -4.72 19.74
CA LEU A 83 2.61 -4.94 19.67
C LEU A 83 2.91 -6.43 19.88
N ALA A 84 3.84 -6.98 19.09
CA ALA A 84 4.47 -8.27 19.29
C ALA A 84 5.93 -8.03 19.69
N LEU A 85 6.26 -8.30 20.96
CA LEU A 85 7.55 -7.99 21.58
C LEU A 85 8.30 -9.31 21.85
N PRO A 86 9.26 -9.72 20.98
CA PRO A 86 9.94 -11.00 21.12
C PRO A 86 10.76 -11.10 22.39
N THR A 87 10.84 -12.30 23.00
CA THR A 87 11.71 -12.55 24.15
C THR A 87 13.18 -12.40 23.76
N LEU A 88 13.55 -12.87 22.55
CA LEU A 88 14.87 -12.67 21.96
C LEU A 88 14.80 -11.51 20.95
N TRP A 89 14.90 -10.28 21.46
CA TRP A 89 14.83 -9.07 20.65
C TRP A 89 16.17 -8.74 19.98
N ASN A 90 16.15 -8.53 18.69
CA ASN A 90 17.33 -8.14 17.89
C ASN A 90 17.63 -6.62 17.91
N ARG A 91 16.92 -5.84 18.75
CA ARG A 91 16.98 -4.38 18.91
C ARG A 91 16.45 -3.59 17.72
N ASN A 92 15.83 -4.25 16.74
CA ASN A 92 15.12 -3.57 15.65
C ASN A 92 13.63 -3.51 15.94
N VAL A 93 12.99 -2.46 15.44
CA VAL A 93 11.54 -2.30 15.48
C VAL A 93 10.98 -2.12 14.08
N LEU A 94 9.76 -2.62 13.85
CA LEU A 94 9.04 -2.45 12.60
C LEU A 94 7.60 -2.05 12.88
N MET A 95 7.15 -0.97 12.28
CA MET A 95 5.75 -0.57 12.24
C MET A 95 5.13 -0.95 10.90
N PHE A 96 3.96 -1.62 10.93
CA PHE A 96 3.17 -1.86 9.74
C PHE A 96 2.13 -0.76 9.53
N GLY A 97 1.98 -0.34 8.27
CA GLY A 97 0.84 0.44 7.79
C GLY A 97 -0.34 -0.42 7.41
N GLY A 98 -1.52 0.19 7.28
CA GLY A 98 -2.77 -0.49 6.97
C GLY A 98 -3.11 -0.57 5.49
N GLY A 99 -4.42 -0.63 5.16
CA GLY A 99 -4.92 -0.72 3.78
C GLY A 99 -6.38 -0.29 3.65
N GLY A 100 -6.77 0.22 2.48
CA GLY A 100 -8.10 0.77 2.26
C GLY A 100 -8.41 1.90 3.24
N TYR A 101 -9.58 1.88 3.84
CA TYR A 101 -9.91 2.79 4.95
C TYR A 101 -9.32 2.37 6.30
N ASN A 102 -8.47 1.34 6.38
CA ASN A 102 -7.95 0.79 7.63
C ASN A 102 -9.07 0.19 8.54
N GLY A 103 -9.14 0.60 9.81
CA GLY A 103 -10.17 0.14 10.74
C GLY A 103 -9.95 -1.23 11.35
N THR A 104 -8.89 -1.92 10.94
CA THR A 104 -8.40 -3.18 11.53
C THR A 104 -6.89 -3.08 11.77
N ILE A 105 -6.41 -3.75 12.81
CA ILE A 105 -4.98 -3.78 13.10
C ILE A 105 -4.30 -4.77 12.15
N PRO A 106 -3.28 -4.34 11.36
CA PRO A 106 -2.47 -5.24 10.54
C PRO A 106 -1.86 -6.39 11.35
N ASN A 107 -1.68 -7.55 10.70
CA ASN A 107 -1.09 -8.71 11.34
C ASN A 107 0.39 -8.44 11.73
N VAL A 108 0.65 -8.25 13.03
CA VAL A 108 2.01 -7.99 13.55
C VAL A 108 2.96 -9.20 13.43
N ALA A 109 2.44 -10.37 13.08
CA ALA A 109 3.22 -11.57 12.75
C ALA A 109 3.27 -11.83 11.23
N GLY A 110 2.86 -10.86 10.41
CA GLY A 110 2.89 -10.92 8.96
C GLY A 110 4.23 -10.51 8.35
N ASN A 111 4.27 -10.51 7.01
CA ASN A 111 5.43 -10.05 6.24
C ASN A 111 5.24 -8.62 5.73
N VAL A 112 6.32 -7.98 5.29
CA VAL A 112 6.26 -6.71 4.56
C VAL A 112 5.53 -6.89 3.22
N PRO A 113 4.86 -5.85 2.68
CA PRO A 113 4.21 -5.95 1.37
C PRO A 113 5.21 -6.37 0.28
N PHE A 114 4.81 -7.28 -0.60
CA PHE A 114 5.67 -7.93 -1.59
C PHE A 114 6.86 -8.68 -0.99
N GLY A 115 6.84 -8.98 0.31
CA GLY A 115 7.84 -9.84 0.95
C GLY A 115 7.69 -11.30 0.50
N PRO A 116 8.78 -12.03 0.30
CA PRO A 116 8.71 -13.43 -0.13
C PRO A 116 8.20 -14.33 1.01
N ALA A 117 7.41 -15.33 0.65
CA ALA A 117 6.80 -16.24 1.63
C ALA A 117 7.78 -17.28 2.20
N ASP A 118 8.90 -17.50 1.53
CA ASP A 118 9.96 -18.46 1.90
C ASP A 118 11.02 -17.86 2.86
N GLN A 119 10.89 -16.58 3.19
CA GLN A 119 11.77 -15.90 4.15
C GLN A 119 11.08 -15.70 5.50
N PRO A 120 11.84 -15.73 6.61
CA PRO A 120 11.27 -15.47 7.93
C PRO A 120 10.65 -14.07 8.01
N VAL A 121 9.43 -13.99 8.55
CA VAL A 121 8.75 -12.72 8.83
C VAL A 121 9.52 -11.88 9.86
N PRO A 122 9.33 -10.56 9.94
CA PRO A 122 10.09 -9.69 10.85
C PRO A 122 10.07 -10.15 12.31
N LEU A 123 8.93 -10.58 12.84
CA LEU A 123 8.83 -11.11 14.19
C LEU A 123 9.69 -12.36 14.40
N ALA A 124 9.74 -13.28 13.42
CA ALA A 124 10.61 -14.46 13.46
C ALA A 124 12.11 -14.10 13.44
N ARG A 125 12.44 -12.93 12.86
CA ARG A 125 13.81 -12.37 12.83
C ARG A 125 14.17 -11.64 14.13
N GLY A 126 13.27 -11.60 15.12
CA GLY A 126 13.48 -10.94 16.41
C GLY A 126 13.13 -9.45 16.44
N TYR A 127 12.42 -8.92 15.46
CA TYR A 127 11.90 -7.53 15.51
C TYR A 127 10.80 -7.39 16.54
N ALA A 128 10.78 -6.28 17.28
CA ALA A 128 9.56 -5.81 17.93
C ALA A 128 8.66 -5.17 16.86
N VAL A 129 7.48 -5.78 16.64
CA VAL A 129 6.58 -5.38 15.55
C VAL A 129 5.32 -4.75 16.13
N PHE A 130 4.83 -3.66 15.54
CA PHE A 130 3.60 -3.02 15.99
C PHE A 130 2.80 -2.39 14.86
N ALA A 131 1.50 -2.23 15.09
CA ALA A 131 0.56 -1.62 14.17
C ALA A 131 -0.65 -1.06 14.92
N SER A 132 -1.49 -0.27 14.25
CA SER A 132 -2.77 0.22 14.75
C SER A 132 -3.88 0.13 13.70
N ASP A 133 -5.12 0.34 14.14
CA ASP A 133 -6.29 0.46 13.30
C ASP A 133 -6.49 1.87 12.70
N SER A 134 -5.53 2.75 12.90
CA SER A 134 -5.55 4.16 12.47
C SER A 134 -6.62 5.03 13.15
N GLY A 135 -7.13 4.61 14.31
CA GLY A 135 -8.01 5.43 15.15
C GLY A 135 -9.50 5.34 14.82
N HIS A 136 -9.92 4.22 14.29
CA HIS A 136 -11.31 3.81 14.16
C HIS A 136 -11.38 2.30 14.00
N GLN A 137 -12.59 1.74 14.18
CA GLN A 137 -12.83 0.32 14.00
C GLN A 137 -13.85 0.14 12.88
N ALA A 138 -13.46 -0.62 11.86
CA ALA A 138 -14.38 -1.01 10.80
C ALA A 138 -15.51 -1.89 11.37
N THR A 139 -16.70 -1.75 10.83
CA THR A 139 -17.86 -2.58 11.17
C THR A 139 -17.55 -4.03 10.85
N PRO A 140 -17.63 -4.96 11.82
CA PRO A 140 -17.37 -6.37 11.55
C PRO A 140 -18.30 -6.91 10.46
N GLY A 141 -17.72 -7.56 9.45
CA GLY A 141 -18.46 -8.10 8.32
C GLY A 141 -19.00 -7.05 7.35
N PHE A 142 -18.47 -5.83 7.35
CA PHE A 142 -18.83 -4.80 6.36
C PHE A 142 -18.63 -5.35 4.93
N PRO A 143 -19.69 -5.33 4.08
CA PRO A 143 -19.63 -5.92 2.76
C PRO A 143 -19.01 -4.97 1.71
N PRO A 144 -18.27 -5.50 0.74
CA PRO A 144 -17.73 -6.86 0.67
C PRO A 144 -16.43 -7.00 1.48
N SER A 145 -15.88 -5.92 2.02
CA SER A 145 -14.65 -5.90 2.80
C SER A 145 -14.67 -4.80 3.86
N THR A 146 -14.18 -5.11 5.06
CA THR A 146 -14.00 -4.13 6.14
C THR A 146 -13.09 -2.95 5.74
N THR A 147 -12.20 -3.14 4.77
CA THR A 147 -11.33 -2.09 4.23
C THR A 147 -12.07 -1.01 3.44
N LEU A 148 -13.37 -1.21 3.18
CA LEU A 148 -14.26 -0.25 2.52
C LEU A 148 -15.14 0.55 3.48
N ASP A 149 -15.10 0.30 4.79
CA ASP A 149 -15.91 1.04 5.75
C ASP A 149 -15.35 2.45 6.01
N GLY A 150 -15.92 3.44 5.34
CA GLY A 150 -15.60 4.86 5.48
C GLY A 150 -16.42 5.61 6.54
N SER A 151 -17.27 4.92 7.32
CA SER A 151 -18.24 5.54 8.23
C SER A 151 -17.63 6.47 9.29
N PHE A 152 -16.37 6.24 9.68
CA PHE A 152 -15.62 7.11 10.59
C PHE A 152 -15.37 8.53 10.04
N GLY A 153 -15.55 8.74 8.74
CA GLY A 153 -15.43 10.04 8.07
C GLY A 153 -16.37 11.11 8.62
N LEU A 154 -17.37 10.72 9.42
CA LEU A 154 -18.26 11.64 10.15
C LEU A 154 -17.60 12.29 11.38
N ASN A 155 -16.48 11.76 11.90
CA ASN A 155 -15.75 12.33 13.02
C ASN A 155 -14.42 12.94 12.56
N ASP A 156 -14.20 14.23 12.84
CA ASP A 156 -13.02 14.95 12.34
C ASP A 156 -11.71 14.53 13.02
N GLU A 157 -11.70 14.04 14.27
CA GLU A 157 -10.49 13.49 14.89
C GLU A 157 -10.14 12.14 14.29
N ALA A 158 -11.13 11.28 14.03
CA ALA A 158 -10.91 10.01 13.33
C ALA A 158 -10.35 10.23 11.92
N VAL A 159 -10.84 11.24 11.19
CA VAL A 159 -10.30 11.62 9.87
C VAL A 159 -8.85 12.10 9.97
N ARG A 160 -8.48 12.91 10.98
CA ARG A 160 -7.08 13.32 11.21
C ARG A 160 -6.19 12.13 11.57
N ASN A 161 -6.69 11.23 12.42
CA ASN A 161 -5.97 10.02 12.79
C ASN A 161 -5.69 9.15 11.55
N PHE A 162 -6.71 8.89 10.72
CA PHE A 162 -6.55 8.18 9.43
C PHE A 162 -5.59 8.89 8.46
N ALA A 163 -5.59 10.23 8.45
CA ALA A 163 -4.71 11.02 7.60
C ALA A 163 -3.22 11.01 8.05
N GLY A 164 -2.92 10.44 9.22
CA GLY A 164 -1.55 10.23 9.66
C GLY A 164 -1.28 10.43 11.15
N ASP A 165 -2.13 11.15 11.91
CA ASP A 165 -1.85 11.42 13.33
C ASP A 165 -1.77 10.13 14.16
N ALA A 166 -2.59 9.13 13.83
CA ALA A 166 -2.57 7.83 14.48
C ALA A 166 -1.20 7.13 14.37
N LEU A 167 -0.48 7.31 13.27
CA LEU A 167 0.84 6.70 13.07
C LEU A 167 1.84 7.18 14.12
N LYS A 168 1.90 8.49 14.31
CA LYS A 168 2.83 9.10 15.28
C LYS A 168 2.44 8.76 16.71
N LYS A 169 1.14 8.83 17.04
CA LYS A 169 0.61 8.44 18.36
C LYS A 169 0.92 6.98 18.67
N THR A 170 0.70 6.08 17.70
CA THR A 170 1.01 4.65 17.82
C THR A 170 2.50 4.40 18.04
N ARG A 171 3.37 5.04 17.23
CA ARG A 171 4.82 4.91 17.37
C ARG A 171 5.30 5.36 18.75
N ASP A 172 4.84 6.51 19.23
CA ASP A 172 5.28 7.03 20.53
C ASP A 172 4.82 6.10 21.68
N THR A 173 3.59 5.61 21.61
CA THR A 173 3.06 4.61 22.53
C THR A 173 3.90 3.33 22.48
N ALA A 174 4.21 2.83 21.29
CA ALA A 174 5.01 1.62 21.12
C ALA A 174 6.43 1.78 21.67
N VAL A 175 7.12 2.89 21.39
CA VAL A 175 8.47 3.16 21.90
C VAL A 175 8.48 3.21 23.42
N HIS A 176 7.46 3.82 24.06
CA HIS A 176 7.32 3.83 25.51
C HIS A 176 7.19 2.41 26.09
N LEU A 177 6.35 1.57 25.50
CA LEU A 177 6.14 0.18 25.94
C LEU A 177 7.37 -0.71 25.68
N ILE A 178 8.06 -0.53 24.56
CA ILE A 178 9.32 -1.21 24.23
C ILE A 178 10.38 -0.86 25.27
N GLY A 179 10.51 0.41 25.64
CA GLY A 179 11.42 0.82 26.71
C GLY A 179 11.11 0.14 28.04
N LYS A 180 9.83 0.00 28.41
CA LYS A 180 9.42 -0.75 29.62
C LYS A 180 9.72 -2.25 29.51
N ARG A 181 9.42 -2.87 28.35
CA ARG A 181 9.63 -4.30 28.13
C ARG A 181 11.10 -4.69 28.18
N TYR A 182 11.99 -3.85 27.69
CA TYR A 182 13.42 -4.14 27.55
C TYR A 182 14.31 -3.26 28.46
N ALA A 183 13.80 -2.93 29.65
CA ALA A 183 14.54 -2.25 30.72
C ALA A 183 15.27 -0.97 30.26
N GLY A 184 14.63 -0.15 29.44
CA GLY A 184 15.17 1.12 28.95
C GLY A 184 16.11 0.99 27.74
N THR A 185 16.40 -0.21 27.26
CA THR A 185 17.22 -0.41 26.06
C THR A 185 16.53 0.22 24.85
N PRO A 186 17.15 1.18 24.12
CA PRO A 186 16.55 1.77 22.94
C PRO A 186 16.66 0.84 21.74
N PRO A 187 15.77 0.97 20.74
CA PRO A 187 15.97 0.37 19.44
C PRO A 187 17.29 0.81 18.80
N GLU A 188 17.94 -0.09 18.09
CA GLU A 188 19.11 0.22 17.27
C GLU A 188 18.69 0.80 15.92
N HIS A 189 17.69 0.16 15.29
CA HIS A 189 17.07 0.66 14.08
C HIS A 189 15.54 0.57 14.14
N SER A 190 14.90 1.54 13.49
CA SER A 190 13.46 1.66 13.39
C SER A 190 13.02 1.67 11.92
N TYR A 191 12.09 0.80 11.56
CA TYR A 191 11.59 0.65 10.19
C TYR A 191 10.08 0.81 10.11
N PHE A 192 9.60 1.29 8.96
CA PHE A 192 8.19 1.31 8.61
C PHE A 192 7.99 0.57 7.28
N ALA A 193 6.96 -0.28 7.19
CA ALA A 193 6.59 -0.93 5.94
C ALA A 193 5.08 -0.87 5.72
N GLY A 194 4.65 -0.49 4.53
CA GLY A 194 3.24 -0.47 4.16
C GLY A 194 3.00 -0.45 2.66
N GLY A 195 1.84 -0.96 2.26
CA GLY A 195 1.35 -0.95 0.89
C GLY A 195 0.02 -0.19 0.79
N SER A 196 -0.32 0.36 -0.38
CA SER A 196 -1.58 1.08 -0.58
C SER A 196 -1.71 2.31 0.33
N THR A 197 -2.78 2.39 1.11
CA THR A 197 -2.88 3.36 2.22
C THR A 197 -1.68 3.26 3.15
N GLY A 198 -1.21 2.05 3.50
CA GLY A 198 0.01 1.86 4.27
C GLY A 198 1.27 2.39 3.59
N GLY A 199 1.33 2.37 2.26
CA GLY A 199 2.39 3.03 1.48
C GLY A 199 2.32 4.56 1.57
N ARG A 200 1.11 5.14 1.56
CA ARG A 200 0.88 6.57 1.88
C ARG A 200 1.37 6.89 3.29
N GLU A 201 1.03 6.03 4.25
CA GLU A 201 1.44 6.15 5.66
C GLU A 201 2.96 6.10 5.81
N ALA A 202 3.64 5.21 5.08
CA ALA A 202 5.09 5.10 5.01
C ALA A 202 5.72 6.43 4.54
N LEU A 203 5.20 7.01 3.46
CA LEU A 203 5.64 8.32 2.97
C LEU A 203 5.30 9.45 3.95
N ALA A 204 4.14 9.38 4.65
CA ALA A 204 3.78 10.37 5.68
C ALA A 204 4.80 10.40 6.81
N MET A 205 5.28 9.23 7.25
CA MET A 205 6.30 9.16 8.29
C MET A 205 7.62 9.80 7.83
N ALA A 206 8.06 9.52 6.60
CA ALA A 206 9.27 10.13 6.05
C ALA A 206 9.15 11.66 5.85
N GLN A 207 7.96 12.16 5.50
CA GLN A 207 7.73 13.58 5.22
C GLN A 207 7.48 14.41 6.49
N ARG A 208 6.59 13.92 7.36
CA ARG A 208 6.09 14.69 8.52
C ARG A 208 6.93 14.50 9.77
N TRP A 209 7.54 13.31 9.93
CA TRP A 209 8.37 12.95 11.09
C TRP A 209 9.68 12.29 10.66
N PRO A 210 10.57 13.06 10.00
CA PRO A 210 11.74 12.54 9.27
C PRO A 210 12.79 11.85 10.14
N THR A 211 12.71 11.97 11.47
CA THR A 211 13.61 11.30 12.42
C THR A 211 12.98 10.09 13.11
N ALA A 212 11.74 9.73 12.72
CA ALA A 212 11.00 8.67 13.40
C ALA A 212 11.45 7.26 13.01
N PHE A 213 11.94 7.09 11.78
CA PHE A 213 12.37 5.81 11.23
C PHE A 213 13.66 5.96 10.42
N ASP A 214 14.57 5.00 10.56
CA ASP A 214 15.83 4.91 9.81
C ASP A 214 15.60 4.39 8.39
N GLY A 215 14.57 3.57 8.21
CA GLY A 215 14.22 3.00 6.91
C GLY A 215 12.72 2.90 6.69
N VAL A 216 12.29 3.15 5.44
CA VAL A 216 10.90 3.14 5.04
C VAL A 216 10.71 2.33 3.76
N ILE A 217 9.75 1.40 3.76
CA ILE A 217 9.29 0.63 2.60
C ILE A 217 7.88 1.09 2.24
N ALA A 218 7.72 1.72 1.07
CA ALA A 218 6.45 2.20 0.55
C ALA A 218 6.10 1.44 -0.73
N VAL A 219 5.12 0.54 -0.68
CA VAL A 219 4.72 -0.30 -1.81
C VAL A 219 3.38 0.20 -2.35
N TYR A 220 3.28 0.37 -3.66
CA TYR A 220 2.09 0.91 -4.35
C TYR A 220 1.36 2.03 -3.56
N PRO A 221 2.06 3.10 -3.16
CA PRO A 221 1.53 4.09 -2.23
C PRO A 221 0.40 4.93 -2.83
N ALA A 222 -0.74 5.00 -2.16
CA ALA A 222 -1.86 5.90 -2.49
C ALA A 222 -1.56 7.33 -1.97
N TRP A 223 -0.41 7.90 -2.33
CA TRP A 223 0.14 9.12 -1.73
C TRP A 223 -0.70 10.38 -1.98
N ASN A 224 -1.37 10.48 -3.13
CA ASN A 224 -2.30 11.55 -3.50
C ASN A 224 -3.76 11.10 -3.32
N ALA A 225 -4.09 10.68 -2.09
CA ALA A 225 -5.33 9.99 -1.73
C ALA A 225 -6.59 10.69 -2.23
N ALA A 226 -6.72 12.01 -2.02
CA ALA A 226 -7.89 12.75 -2.47
C ALA A 226 -8.00 12.84 -4.01
N SER A 227 -6.87 12.91 -4.72
CA SER A 227 -6.88 12.84 -6.20
C SER A 227 -7.28 11.46 -6.71
N LEU A 228 -6.86 10.40 -6.03
CA LEU A 228 -7.27 9.03 -6.33
C LEU A 228 -8.76 8.83 -6.07
N ASP A 229 -9.26 9.28 -4.90
CA ASP A 229 -10.69 9.20 -4.54
C ASP A 229 -11.57 9.91 -5.57
N LEU A 230 -11.17 11.11 -5.99
CA LEU A 230 -11.86 11.85 -7.05
C LEU A 230 -11.79 11.12 -8.40
N PHE A 231 -10.69 10.43 -8.69
CA PHE A 231 -10.56 9.64 -9.92
C PHE A 231 -11.44 8.38 -9.88
N PHE A 232 -11.56 7.72 -8.74
CA PHE A 232 -12.57 6.67 -8.53
C PHE A 232 -13.99 7.19 -8.76
N GLY A 233 -14.29 8.43 -8.31
CA GLY A 233 -15.56 9.07 -8.60
C GLY A 233 -15.77 9.33 -10.10
N TYR A 234 -14.73 9.77 -10.81
CA TYR A 234 -14.78 9.96 -12.26
C TYR A 234 -15.01 8.65 -13.02
N GLU A 235 -14.29 7.60 -12.66
CA GLU A 235 -14.48 6.24 -13.18
C GLU A 235 -15.91 5.75 -12.90
N THR A 236 -16.38 5.89 -11.66
CA THR A 236 -17.73 5.50 -11.25
C THR A 236 -18.79 6.19 -12.09
N GLN A 237 -18.64 7.49 -12.34
CA GLN A 237 -19.56 8.24 -13.20
C GLN A 237 -19.54 7.79 -14.66
N ILE A 238 -18.38 7.42 -15.19
CA ILE A 238 -18.27 6.86 -16.53
C ILE A 238 -18.98 5.51 -16.61
N LEU A 239 -18.64 4.60 -15.70
CA LEU A 239 -19.13 3.22 -15.74
C LEU A 239 -20.63 3.10 -15.39
N SER A 240 -21.21 4.11 -14.71
CA SER A 240 -22.66 4.16 -14.43
C SER A 240 -23.49 4.63 -15.64
N GLN A 241 -22.86 5.12 -16.72
CA GLN A 241 -23.61 5.51 -17.91
C GLN A 241 -24.17 4.27 -18.64
N PRO A 242 -25.37 4.37 -19.21
CA PRO A 242 -25.96 3.25 -19.95
C PRO A 242 -25.02 2.71 -21.04
N GLY A 243 -24.71 1.42 -20.99
CA GLY A 243 -23.86 0.72 -21.97
C GLY A 243 -22.36 1.04 -21.86
N ALA A 244 -21.89 1.69 -20.78
CA ALA A 244 -20.48 2.00 -20.60
C ALA A 244 -19.70 0.94 -19.81
N PHE A 245 -20.39 0.15 -18.98
CA PHE A 245 -19.76 -0.90 -18.19
C PHE A 245 -19.39 -2.09 -19.08
N LEU A 246 -18.15 -2.56 -18.92
CA LEU A 246 -17.69 -3.80 -19.56
C LEU A 246 -17.99 -4.96 -18.60
N ASN A 247 -18.71 -5.96 -19.07
CA ASN A 247 -18.92 -7.20 -18.29
C ASN A 247 -17.61 -8.00 -18.15
N PRO A 248 -17.53 -9.00 -17.27
CA PRO A 248 -16.28 -9.75 -17.05
C PRO A 248 -15.70 -10.41 -18.31
N ALA A 249 -16.52 -10.84 -19.27
CA ALA A 249 -16.04 -11.43 -20.51
C ALA A 249 -15.39 -10.38 -21.42
N GLU A 250 -15.97 -9.19 -21.51
CA GLU A 250 -15.45 -8.04 -22.25
C GLU A 250 -14.18 -7.47 -21.59
N GLN A 251 -14.11 -7.42 -20.25
CA GLN A 251 -12.89 -7.07 -19.50
C GLN A 251 -11.75 -8.04 -19.83
N ALA A 252 -12.04 -9.33 -19.89
CA ALA A 252 -11.06 -10.36 -20.25
C ALA A 252 -10.68 -10.28 -21.75
N LEU A 253 -11.62 -9.96 -22.63
CA LEU A 253 -11.37 -9.74 -24.06
C LEU A 253 -10.38 -8.59 -24.24
N LEU A 254 -10.65 -7.44 -23.63
CA LEU A 254 -9.78 -6.28 -23.69
C LEU A 254 -8.34 -6.61 -23.23
N HIS A 255 -8.21 -7.27 -22.10
CA HIS A 255 -6.89 -7.62 -21.56
C HIS A 255 -6.11 -8.55 -22.50
N ARG A 256 -6.77 -9.57 -23.11
CA ARG A 256 -6.12 -10.46 -24.10
C ARG A 256 -5.61 -9.69 -25.31
N ASP A 257 -6.39 -8.74 -25.81
CA ASP A 257 -6.02 -7.96 -26.99
C ASP A 257 -4.88 -6.97 -26.70
N VAL A 258 -4.86 -6.37 -25.50
CA VAL A 258 -3.74 -5.56 -25.01
C VAL A 258 -2.45 -6.39 -24.93
N LEU A 259 -2.50 -7.61 -24.39
CA LEU A 259 -1.34 -8.50 -24.36
C LEU A 259 -0.88 -8.88 -25.77
N ALA A 260 -1.79 -9.25 -26.67
CA ALA A 260 -1.43 -9.55 -28.05
C ALA A 260 -0.69 -8.40 -28.76
N ALA A 261 -1.04 -7.15 -28.40
CA ALA A 261 -0.43 -5.96 -28.98
C ALA A 261 0.90 -5.52 -28.33
N CYS A 262 1.12 -5.83 -27.05
CA CYS A 262 2.18 -5.19 -26.26
C CYS A 262 3.16 -6.15 -25.60
N ASP A 263 2.76 -7.39 -25.27
CA ASP A 263 3.59 -8.34 -24.51
C ASP A 263 4.94 -8.60 -25.20
N HIS A 264 4.95 -8.91 -26.48
CA HIS A 264 6.16 -9.20 -27.26
C HIS A 264 7.17 -8.04 -27.39
N ARG A 265 6.81 -6.82 -27.00
CA ARG A 265 7.65 -5.62 -27.21
C ARG A 265 8.87 -5.54 -26.32
N ASP A 266 8.89 -6.26 -25.23
CA ASP A 266 10.06 -6.39 -24.36
C ASP A 266 11.00 -7.54 -24.78
N GLY A 267 10.67 -8.25 -25.89
CA GLY A 267 11.43 -9.35 -26.45
C GLY A 267 10.97 -10.75 -26.01
N LEU A 268 9.93 -10.83 -25.18
CA LEU A 268 9.36 -12.09 -24.70
C LEU A 268 7.82 -12.04 -24.83
N THR A 269 7.18 -13.19 -24.97
CA THR A 269 5.72 -13.33 -24.91
C THR A 269 5.39 -14.27 -23.77
N ASP A 270 5.16 -13.70 -22.57
CA ASP A 270 4.99 -14.45 -21.33
C ASP A 270 3.79 -13.97 -20.48
N GLY A 271 2.93 -13.11 -21.06
CA GLY A 271 1.78 -12.53 -20.40
C GLY A 271 2.11 -11.31 -19.53
N VAL A 272 3.33 -10.75 -19.67
CA VAL A 272 3.82 -9.63 -18.88
C VAL A 272 4.28 -8.49 -19.79
N VAL A 273 3.62 -7.35 -19.69
CA VAL A 273 4.08 -6.11 -20.38
C VAL A 273 5.16 -5.45 -19.51
N SER A 274 6.43 -5.67 -19.84
CA SER A 274 7.56 -5.12 -19.05
C SER A 274 7.77 -3.62 -19.27
N ASN A 275 7.35 -3.08 -20.41
CA ASN A 275 7.39 -1.65 -20.73
C ASN A 275 5.97 -1.10 -20.99
N PRO A 276 5.18 -0.78 -19.95
CA PRO A 276 3.82 -0.26 -20.12
C PRO A 276 3.80 1.11 -20.80
N ASP A 277 4.83 1.94 -20.67
CA ASP A 277 4.91 3.25 -21.33
C ASP A 277 5.19 3.13 -22.85
N GLY A 278 5.80 2.02 -23.27
CA GLY A 278 5.97 1.69 -24.70
C GLY A 278 4.74 1.02 -25.34
N CYS A 279 3.70 0.69 -24.55
CA CYS A 279 2.47 0.11 -25.04
C CYS A 279 1.46 1.20 -25.42
N HIS A 280 1.35 1.49 -26.71
CA HIS A 280 0.42 2.48 -27.25
C HIS A 280 -0.81 1.80 -27.89
N TYR A 281 -1.50 0.97 -27.11
CA TYR A 281 -2.67 0.25 -27.60
C TYR A 281 -3.93 1.11 -27.56
N ILE A 282 -4.76 0.98 -28.61
CA ILE A 282 -6.08 1.63 -28.75
C ILE A 282 -7.09 0.55 -29.12
N PRO A 283 -8.22 0.38 -28.37
CA PRO A 283 -9.11 -0.77 -28.49
C PRO A 283 -10.06 -0.71 -29.70
N TRP A 284 -9.71 -0.01 -30.78
CA TRP A 284 -10.54 0.08 -31.99
C TRP A 284 -10.66 -1.25 -32.77
N ALA A 285 -9.68 -2.15 -32.63
CA ALA A 285 -9.75 -3.48 -33.23
C ALA A 285 -10.88 -4.33 -32.64
N LEU A 286 -11.29 -4.03 -31.41
CA LEU A 286 -12.39 -4.72 -30.70
C LEU A 286 -13.76 -4.10 -30.97
N ARG A 287 -13.87 -3.08 -31.82
CA ARG A 287 -15.14 -2.37 -32.05
C ARG A 287 -16.20 -3.28 -32.66
N CYS A 288 -17.37 -3.34 -32.01
CA CYS A 288 -18.52 -4.07 -32.54
C CYS A 288 -19.02 -3.48 -33.88
N PRO A 289 -19.64 -4.29 -34.76
CA PRO A 289 -20.29 -3.80 -35.97
C PRO A 289 -21.31 -2.69 -35.66
N GLY A 290 -21.16 -1.55 -36.33
CA GLY A 290 -22.00 -0.37 -36.08
C GLY A 290 -21.80 0.31 -34.71
N GLY A 291 -20.80 -0.09 -33.91
CA GLY A 291 -20.47 0.50 -32.62
C GLY A 291 -21.47 0.22 -31.50
N LYS A 292 -22.37 -0.74 -31.68
CA LYS A 292 -23.37 -1.15 -30.69
C LYS A 292 -22.93 -2.46 -30.03
N ASP A 293 -23.18 -2.57 -28.74
CA ASP A 293 -22.98 -3.82 -28.01
C ASP A 293 -23.87 -4.90 -28.60
N THR A 294 -23.26 -5.97 -29.10
CA THR A 294 -23.94 -7.08 -29.77
C THR A 294 -23.54 -8.45 -29.23
N ALA A 295 -22.39 -8.54 -28.55
CA ALA A 295 -21.87 -9.81 -28.00
C ALA A 295 -20.59 -9.56 -27.19
N ASP A 296 -20.25 -10.49 -26.30
CA ASP A 296 -19.03 -10.49 -25.46
C ASP A 296 -17.71 -10.62 -26.26
N THR A 297 -17.76 -10.63 -27.59
CA THR A 297 -16.60 -10.77 -28.48
C THR A 297 -16.16 -9.43 -29.10
N CYS A 298 -16.81 -8.34 -28.76
CA CYS A 298 -16.48 -7.00 -29.24
C CYS A 298 -16.90 -5.96 -28.19
N LEU A 299 -16.49 -4.71 -28.39
CA LEU A 299 -16.83 -3.59 -27.51
C LEU A 299 -17.62 -2.51 -28.29
N SER A 300 -18.64 -1.95 -27.65
CA SER A 300 -19.38 -0.82 -28.19
C SER A 300 -18.53 0.47 -28.18
N ASP A 301 -18.94 1.47 -28.96
CA ASP A 301 -18.30 2.80 -28.94
C ASP A 301 -18.32 3.41 -27.53
N THR A 302 -19.38 3.18 -26.77
CA THR A 302 -19.53 3.67 -25.39
C THR A 302 -18.52 3.00 -24.46
N GLN A 303 -18.34 1.68 -24.54
CA GLN A 303 -17.37 0.92 -23.75
C GLN A 303 -15.92 1.29 -24.12
N ILE A 304 -15.60 1.40 -25.41
CA ILE A 304 -14.29 1.85 -25.88
C ILE A 304 -13.97 3.24 -25.31
N ASN A 305 -14.92 4.17 -25.41
CA ASN A 305 -14.74 5.52 -24.87
C ASN A 305 -14.57 5.50 -23.33
N ALA A 306 -15.31 4.66 -22.63
CA ALA A 306 -15.19 4.48 -21.17
C ALA A 306 -13.77 4.04 -20.79
N VAL A 307 -13.25 2.96 -21.38
CA VAL A 307 -11.93 2.44 -21.05
C VAL A 307 -10.79 3.39 -21.43
N VAL A 308 -10.92 4.08 -22.57
CA VAL A 308 -9.94 5.09 -22.98
C VAL A 308 -9.87 6.24 -21.96
N ARG A 309 -11.03 6.72 -21.49
CA ARG A 309 -11.11 7.82 -20.51
C ARG A 309 -10.52 7.43 -19.16
N ILE A 310 -10.83 6.25 -18.64
CA ILE A 310 -10.30 5.80 -17.33
C ILE A 310 -8.82 5.37 -17.40
N SER A 311 -8.29 5.12 -18.60
CA SER A 311 -6.86 4.84 -18.80
C SER A 311 -6.04 6.10 -19.12
N SER A 312 -6.68 7.25 -19.26
CA SER A 312 -6.06 8.52 -19.63
C SER A 312 -5.90 9.48 -18.46
N PRO A 313 -4.89 10.36 -18.47
CA PRO A 313 -4.76 11.38 -17.44
C PRO A 313 -5.96 12.33 -17.39
N LEU A 314 -6.41 12.67 -16.19
CA LEU A 314 -7.44 13.68 -15.94
C LEU A 314 -6.85 14.84 -15.13
N ARG A 315 -7.18 16.07 -15.49
CA ARG A 315 -6.90 17.28 -14.71
C ARG A 315 -8.18 17.83 -14.08
N TRP A 316 -8.06 18.24 -12.82
CA TRP A 316 -9.16 18.87 -12.10
C TRP A 316 -9.36 20.31 -12.62
N ASN A 317 -10.63 20.73 -12.75
CA ASN A 317 -11.01 22.09 -13.15
C ASN A 317 -10.82 23.13 -12.02
N TYR A 318 -10.44 22.67 -10.83
CA TYR A 318 -10.30 23.49 -9.63
C TYR A 318 -9.05 23.06 -8.86
N PRO A 319 -8.45 23.97 -8.08
CA PRO A 319 -7.31 23.61 -7.26
C PRO A 319 -7.72 22.73 -6.09
N LEU A 320 -6.97 21.66 -5.84
CA LEU A 320 -6.99 20.95 -4.56
C LEU A 320 -6.12 21.71 -3.56
N GLY A 321 -6.49 21.64 -2.28
CA GLY A 321 -5.76 22.31 -1.21
C GLY A 321 -4.34 21.77 -1.00
N SER A 322 -4.09 20.51 -1.37
CA SER A 322 -2.77 19.90 -1.42
C SER A 322 -1.89 20.41 -2.57
N GLY A 323 -2.47 21.10 -3.55
CA GLY A 323 -1.79 21.51 -4.77
C GLY A 323 -1.81 20.48 -5.90
N GLU A 324 -2.38 19.28 -5.67
CA GLU A 324 -2.56 18.27 -6.72
C GLU A 324 -3.52 18.77 -7.79
N ARG A 325 -3.25 18.37 -9.06
CA ARG A 325 -3.96 18.90 -10.22
C ARG A 325 -4.67 17.87 -11.06
N GLY A 326 -4.54 16.58 -10.73
CA GLY A 326 -5.11 15.51 -11.53
C GLY A 326 -4.68 14.13 -11.06
N TYR A 327 -5.00 13.14 -11.88
CA TYR A 327 -4.58 11.75 -11.70
C TYR A 327 -4.23 11.13 -13.07
N PRO A 328 -3.21 10.27 -13.18
CA PRO A 328 -2.68 9.82 -14.47
C PRO A 328 -3.51 8.75 -15.17
N GLY A 329 -4.60 8.25 -14.57
CA GLY A 329 -5.40 7.14 -15.10
C GLY A 329 -4.79 5.78 -14.81
N PHE A 330 -5.58 4.71 -15.05
CA PHE A 330 -5.18 3.33 -14.78
C PHE A 330 -4.55 2.66 -16.01
N PRO A 331 -3.62 1.70 -15.83
CA PRO A 331 -2.88 1.10 -16.94
C PRO A 331 -3.63 -0.03 -17.66
N PHE A 332 -4.97 0.05 -17.82
CA PHE A 332 -5.78 -1.00 -18.47
C PHE A 332 -5.43 -1.19 -19.96
N LEU A 333 -4.99 -0.14 -20.63
CA LEU A 333 -4.54 -0.21 -22.02
C LEU A 333 -3.03 -0.48 -22.16
N SER A 334 -2.35 -0.85 -21.05
CA SER A 334 -0.93 -1.16 -21.04
C SER A 334 -0.56 -2.35 -20.14
N GLY A 335 -1.50 -3.28 -19.91
CA GLY A 335 -1.24 -4.58 -19.32
C GLY A 335 -1.93 -4.88 -17.98
N ALA A 336 -2.59 -3.92 -17.34
CA ALA A 336 -3.39 -4.19 -16.14
C ALA A 336 -4.70 -4.91 -16.49
N LYS A 337 -5.14 -5.81 -15.59
CA LYS A 337 -6.43 -6.48 -15.68
C LYS A 337 -7.52 -5.63 -15.03
N MET A 338 -8.66 -5.49 -15.71
CA MET A 338 -9.87 -4.92 -15.08
C MET A 338 -10.57 -5.93 -14.17
N SER A 339 -10.47 -7.23 -14.47
CA SER A 339 -11.16 -8.34 -13.79
C SER A 339 -10.27 -9.03 -12.76
N THR A 340 -9.81 -8.32 -11.72
CA THR A 340 -9.13 -8.97 -10.60
C THR A 340 -10.14 -9.37 -9.50
N PRO A 341 -9.89 -10.45 -8.75
CA PRO A 341 -10.90 -11.01 -7.84
C PRO A 341 -11.37 -10.08 -6.72
N LEU A 342 -10.51 -9.17 -6.23
CA LEU A 342 -10.81 -8.32 -5.07
C LEU A 342 -10.90 -6.83 -5.42
N LEU A 343 -10.02 -6.35 -6.29
CA LEU A 343 -9.76 -4.92 -6.46
C LEU A 343 -10.09 -4.41 -7.87
N GLY A 344 -10.63 -5.27 -8.72
CA GLY A 344 -10.99 -4.93 -10.11
C GLY A 344 -12.27 -4.12 -10.23
N MET A 345 -12.71 -3.96 -11.49
CA MET A 345 -13.89 -3.18 -11.88
C MET A 345 -15.23 -3.81 -11.48
N GLY A 346 -15.20 -4.99 -10.83
CA GLY A 346 -16.40 -5.71 -10.42
C GLY A 346 -17.12 -6.42 -11.57
N THR A 347 -18.29 -6.93 -11.25
CA THR A 347 -19.15 -7.68 -12.16
C THR A 347 -20.46 -6.98 -12.49
N GLN A 348 -20.71 -5.83 -11.89
CA GLN A 348 -21.91 -5.02 -12.06
C GLN A 348 -21.56 -3.54 -12.15
N ALA A 349 -22.27 -2.82 -13.00
CA ALA A 349 -22.16 -1.37 -13.13
C ALA A 349 -22.47 -0.65 -11.80
N PRO A 350 -21.79 0.46 -11.50
CA PRO A 350 -22.14 1.31 -10.37
C PRO A 350 -23.59 1.81 -10.50
N ALA A 351 -24.31 1.78 -9.38
CA ALA A 351 -25.70 2.23 -9.26
C ALA A 351 -25.97 2.86 -7.87
N HIS A 352 -27.15 3.36 -7.64
CA HIS A 352 -27.58 3.80 -6.32
C HIS A 352 -28.77 2.96 -5.84
N PRO A 353 -28.68 2.29 -4.67
CA PRO A 353 -27.50 2.12 -3.80
C PRO A 353 -26.34 1.45 -4.52
N MET A 354 -25.08 1.72 -4.07
CA MET A 354 -23.89 1.12 -4.66
C MET A 354 -23.90 -0.41 -4.47
N PRO A 355 -23.88 -1.20 -5.56
CA PRO A 355 -23.85 -2.65 -5.45
C PRO A 355 -22.54 -3.16 -4.82
N THR A 356 -22.61 -4.18 -3.96
CA THR A 356 -21.40 -4.82 -3.39
C THR A 356 -20.56 -5.56 -4.43
N THR A 357 -21.10 -5.78 -5.62
CA THR A 357 -20.43 -6.37 -6.79
C THR A 357 -19.88 -5.33 -7.77
N ALA A 358 -20.09 -4.05 -7.52
CA ALA A 358 -19.42 -2.97 -8.25
C ALA A 358 -17.91 -2.97 -7.96
N GLY A 359 -17.14 -2.30 -8.81
CA GLY A 359 -15.68 -2.20 -8.64
C GLY A 359 -15.28 -1.63 -7.29
N TYR A 360 -14.11 -2.08 -6.79
CA TYR A 360 -13.58 -1.61 -5.49
C TYR A 360 -13.45 -0.09 -5.45
N GLY A 361 -12.93 0.53 -6.51
CA GLY A 361 -12.82 1.99 -6.62
C GLY A 361 -14.17 2.71 -6.52
N SER A 362 -15.23 2.14 -7.14
CA SER A 362 -16.58 2.71 -7.06
C SER A 362 -17.17 2.63 -5.65
N GLN A 363 -16.95 1.52 -4.95
CA GLN A 363 -17.37 1.36 -3.57
C GLN A 363 -16.59 2.28 -2.63
N PHE A 364 -15.29 2.43 -2.86
CA PHE A 364 -14.43 3.35 -2.11
C PHE A 364 -14.90 4.80 -2.29
N TRP A 365 -15.17 5.23 -3.53
CA TRP A 365 -15.76 6.53 -3.84
C TRP A 365 -17.09 6.75 -3.13
N ASP A 366 -17.99 5.75 -3.14
CA ASP A 366 -19.31 5.87 -2.48
C ASP A 366 -19.15 6.21 -1.00
N GLN A 367 -18.26 5.53 -0.30
CA GLN A 367 -17.96 5.80 1.10
C GLN A 367 -17.33 7.19 1.31
N TRP A 368 -16.36 7.57 0.45
CA TRP A 368 -15.74 8.89 0.56
C TRP A 368 -16.72 10.02 0.31
N ALA A 369 -17.54 9.91 -0.72
CA ALA A 369 -18.56 10.91 -1.04
C ALA A 369 -19.58 11.08 0.10
N ARG A 370 -20.05 9.98 0.68
CA ARG A 370 -21.09 9.98 1.74
C ARG A 370 -20.56 10.44 3.08
N TYR A 371 -19.44 9.92 3.52
CA TYR A 371 -18.99 10.12 4.90
C TYR A 371 -17.96 11.24 5.05
N PHE A 372 -17.07 11.42 4.10
CA PHE A 372 -16.01 12.45 4.19
C PHE A 372 -16.44 13.77 3.57
N VAL A 373 -17.02 13.73 2.35
CA VAL A 373 -17.36 14.95 1.60
C VAL A 373 -18.69 15.53 2.03
N THR A 374 -19.77 14.76 1.87
CA THR A 374 -21.12 15.27 2.13
C THR A 374 -21.54 15.17 3.58
N ARG A 375 -20.95 14.23 4.33
CA ARG A 375 -21.30 13.87 5.71
C ARG A 375 -22.78 13.46 5.84
N ASP A 376 -23.33 12.89 4.76
CA ASP A 376 -24.68 12.36 4.67
C ASP A 376 -24.63 10.89 4.27
N PRO A 377 -24.87 9.95 5.20
CA PRO A 377 -24.87 8.52 4.92
C PRO A 377 -25.90 8.06 3.88
N SER A 378 -26.90 8.88 3.58
CA SER A 378 -27.95 8.58 2.59
C SER A 378 -27.68 9.19 1.21
N PHE A 379 -26.59 9.95 1.07
CA PHE A 379 -26.26 10.66 -0.16
C PHE A 379 -26.02 9.70 -1.34
N ASN A 380 -26.61 10.01 -2.48
CA ASN A 380 -26.32 9.31 -3.73
C ASN A 380 -24.97 9.78 -4.29
N SER A 381 -23.93 8.96 -4.17
CA SER A 381 -22.58 9.30 -4.61
C SER A 381 -22.47 9.56 -6.12
N LEU A 382 -23.38 9.02 -6.94
CA LEU A 382 -23.46 9.31 -8.38
C LEU A 382 -23.92 10.75 -8.68
N ALA A 383 -24.52 11.44 -7.71
CA ALA A 383 -24.92 12.84 -7.86
C ALA A 383 -23.77 13.84 -7.65
N LEU A 384 -22.61 13.39 -7.19
CA LEU A 384 -21.42 14.22 -7.01
C LEU A 384 -20.46 14.04 -8.20
N ASP A 385 -20.45 15.00 -9.14
CA ASP A 385 -19.43 15.01 -10.21
C ASP A 385 -18.08 15.50 -9.65
N PRO A 386 -17.03 14.66 -9.60
CA PRO A 386 -15.72 15.04 -9.07
C PRO A 386 -15.04 16.16 -9.87
N ARG A 387 -15.46 16.40 -11.13
CA ARG A 387 -14.93 17.48 -11.96
C ARG A 387 -15.61 18.82 -11.69
N VAL A 388 -16.86 18.79 -11.19
CA VAL A 388 -17.67 19.98 -10.91
C VAL A 388 -18.39 19.80 -9.56
N PRO A 389 -17.65 19.74 -8.43
CA PRO A 389 -18.20 19.34 -7.13
C PRO A 389 -19.12 20.39 -6.48
N GLY A 390 -19.34 21.53 -7.11
CA GLY A 390 -20.26 22.56 -6.65
C GLY A 390 -19.94 23.05 -5.22
N LYS A 391 -20.93 23.01 -4.34
CA LYS A 391 -20.79 23.44 -2.93
C LYS A 391 -19.77 22.61 -2.13
N TRP A 392 -19.40 21.41 -2.57
CA TRP A 392 -18.48 20.52 -1.88
C TRP A 392 -17.00 20.81 -2.17
N LYS A 393 -16.72 21.73 -3.10
CA LYS A 393 -15.36 22.08 -3.53
C LYS A 393 -14.43 22.43 -2.36
N GLN A 394 -14.91 23.23 -1.40
CA GLN A 394 -14.09 23.63 -0.24
C GLN A 394 -13.77 22.42 0.66
N ARG A 395 -14.76 21.57 0.96
CA ARG A 395 -14.55 20.37 1.78
C ARG A 395 -13.56 19.40 1.11
N ILE A 396 -13.67 19.18 -0.19
CA ILE A 396 -12.71 18.38 -0.96
C ILE A 396 -11.30 18.98 -0.89
N SER A 397 -11.19 20.29 -1.02
CA SER A 397 -9.90 21.00 -0.89
C SER A 397 -9.27 20.79 0.50
N ASP A 398 -10.06 20.86 1.57
CA ASP A 398 -9.57 20.67 2.94
C ASP A 398 -9.20 19.20 3.21
N LEU A 399 -9.98 18.25 2.72
CA LEU A 399 -9.64 16.82 2.77
C LEU A 399 -8.34 16.52 2.04
N SER A 400 -8.09 17.14 0.88
CA SER A 400 -6.85 16.92 0.13
C SER A 400 -5.61 17.43 0.89
N LYS A 401 -5.68 18.58 1.58
CA LYS A 401 -4.59 19.06 2.45
C LYS A 401 -4.26 18.08 3.58
N LEU A 402 -5.28 17.41 4.07
CA LEU A 402 -5.15 16.49 5.19
C LEU A 402 -4.63 15.12 4.76
N GLN A 403 -5.21 14.56 3.68
CA GLN A 403 -5.00 13.17 3.26
C GLN A 403 -3.82 12.97 2.31
N ASP A 404 -3.52 13.97 1.45
CA ASP A 404 -2.41 13.85 0.51
C ASP A 404 -1.06 13.96 1.22
N VAL A 405 -0.13 13.12 0.80
CA VAL A 405 1.23 13.01 1.32
C VAL A 405 2.19 13.29 0.16
N ASN A 406 2.18 14.54 -0.30
CA ASN A 406 2.75 14.93 -1.58
C ASN A 406 3.95 15.87 -1.50
N ASN A 407 4.53 16.09 -0.30
CA ASN A 407 5.73 16.90 -0.17
C ASN A 407 6.94 16.17 -0.80
N PRO A 408 7.54 16.70 -1.89
CA PRO A 408 8.69 16.08 -2.54
C PRO A 408 10.03 16.42 -1.86
N ASP A 409 10.03 17.34 -0.88
CA ASP A 409 11.25 17.69 -0.15
C ASP A 409 11.56 16.69 0.96
N LEU A 410 12.23 15.61 0.59
CA LEU A 410 12.70 14.58 1.51
C LEU A 410 14.12 14.85 2.07
N ARG A 411 14.67 16.06 1.87
CA ARG A 411 15.99 16.43 2.43
C ARG A 411 16.06 16.31 3.96
N PRO A 412 15.01 16.65 4.75
CA PRO A 412 15.03 16.41 6.20
C PRO A 412 15.20 14.94 6.56
N PHE A 413 14.48 14.03 5.87
CA PHE A 413 14.61 12.58 6.07
C PHE A 413 16.00 12.06 5.66
N ALA A 414 16.50 12.49 4.51
CA ALA A 414 17.85 12.13 4.04
C ALA A 414 18.95 12.63 5.00
N ARG A 415 18.83 13.86 5.54
CA ARG A 415 19.79 14.41 6.54
C ARG A 415 19.76 13.66 7.87
N ALA A 416 18.63 13.09 8.25
CA ALA A 416 18.51 12.22 9.41
C ALA A 416 19.11 10.82 9.19
N GLY A 417 19.64 10.53 7.99
CA GLY A 417 20.19 9.21 7.63
C GLY A 417 19.17 8.26 7.03
N GLY A 418 17.91 8.66 6.90
CA GLY A 418 16.80 7.84 6.46
C GLY A 418 16.99 7.24 5.07
N LYS A 419 16.48 6.02 4.85
CA LYS A 419 16.50 5.29 3.58
C LYS A 419 15.08 4.92 3.15
N LEU A 420 14.75 5.15 1.87
CA LEU A 420 13.43 4.91 1.29
C LEU A 420 13.52 3.88 0.15
N LEU A 421 12.81 2.77 0.31
CA LEU A 421 12.54 1.82 -0.77
C LEU A 421 11.09 1.99 -1.23
N MET A 422 10.89 2.23 -2.51
CA MET A 422 9.57 2.30 -3.15
C MET A 422 9.46 1.18 -4.18
N LEU A 423 8.31 0.47 -4.18
CA LEU A 423 7.97 -0.55 -5.16
C LEU A 423 6.55 -0.30 -5.67
N HIS A 424 6.32 -0.64 -6.94
CA HIS A 424 4.97 -0.58 -7.51
C HIS A 424 4.81 -1.62 -8.61
N GLY A 425 3.67 -2.30 -8.66
CA GLY A 425 3.31 -3.19 -9.76
C GLY A 425 2.97 -2.39 -11.02
N ALA A 426 3.54 -2.75 -12.17
CA ALA A 426 3.26 -2.09 -13.44
C ALA A 426 1.80 -2.29 -13.90
N ALA A 427 1.18 -3.40 -13.48
CA ALA A 427 -0.19 -3.78 -13.81
C ALA A 427 -1.18 -3.51 -12.66
N ASP A 428 -0.89 -2.53 -11.81
CA ASP A 428 -1.75 -2.15 -10.69
C ASP A 428 -3.06 -1.54 -11.19
N GLU A 429 -4.17 -2.21 -10.89
CA GLU A 429 -5.51 -1.86 -11.31
C GLU A 429 -6.20 -0.84 -10.41
N LEU A 430 -5.65 -0.59 -9.22
CA LEU A 430 -6.29 0.24 -8.19
C LEU A 430 -5.54 1.53 -7.87
N VAL A 431 -4.21 1.48 -7.84
CA VAL A 431 -3.34 2.65 -7.67
C VAL A 431 -2.37 2.71 -8.84
N SER A 432 -2.47 3.74 -9.66
CA SER A 432 -1.63 3.82 -10.86
C SER A 432 -0.14 3.93 -10.53
N SER A 433 0.68 3.04 -11.08
CA SER A 433 2.14 3.10 -10.97
C SER A 433 2.71 4.41 -11.55
N ARG A 434 2.01 5.01 -12.53
CA ARG A 434 2.34 6.33 -13.08
C ARG A 434 2.25 7.43 -12.03
N SER A 435 1.29 7.34 -11.11
CA SER A 435 1.19 8.29 -9.99
C SER A 435 2.43 8.24 -9.09
N THR A 436 2.91 7.05 -8.74
CA THR A 436 4.14 6.89 -7.94
C THR A 436 5.38 7.36 -8.69
N ALA A 437 5.45 7.12 -10.00
CA ALA A 437 6.51 7.65 -10.86
C ALA A 437 6.54 9.18 -10.84
N GLU A 438 5.39 9.84 -11.01
CA GLU A 438 5.27 11.31 -10.90
C GLU A 438 5.76 11.84 -9.55
N TYR A 439 5.41 11.19 -8.46
CA TYR A 439 5.90 11.60 -7.13
C TYR A 439 7.42 11.45 -7.02
N PHE A 440 7.98 10.31 -7.44
CA PHE A 440 9.42 10.07 -7.39
C PHE A 440 10.21 11.06 -8.25
N GLU A 441 9.70 11.40 -9.44
CA GLU A 441 10.28 12.42 -10.31
C GLU A 441 10.25 13.80 -9.66
N ARG A 442 9.17 14.18 -8.97
CA ARG A 442 9.10 15.43 -8.19
C ARG A 442 10.14 15.45 -7.07
N VAL A 443 10.38 14.32 -6.40
CA VAL A 443 11.47 14.20 -5.40
C VAL A 443 12.82 14.42 -6.08
N GLN A 444 13.09 13.79 -7.23
CA GLN A 444 14.33 13.98 -7.98
C GLN A 444 14.51 15.41 -8.48
N GLN A 445 13.45 16.08 -8.91
CA GLN A 445 13.49 17.49 -9.33
C GLN A 445 13.78 18.43 -8.14
N THR A 446 13.21 18.13 -6.97
CA THR A 446 13.33 18.99 -5.76
C THR A 446 14.66 18.79 -5.04
N VAL A 447 15.12 17.55 -4.94
CA VAL A 447 16.32 17.16 -4.16
C VAL A 447 17.57 17.07 -5.04
N GLY A 448 17.37 16.78 -6.33
CA GLY A 448 18.41 16.44 -7.29
C GLY A 448 18.60 14.91 -7.42
N ARG A 449 18.74 14.39 -8.64
CA ARG A 449 18.82 12.94 -8.92
C ARG A 449 19.93 12.26 -8.12
N ALA A 450 21.17 12.75 -8.22
CA ALA A 450 22.31 12.18 -7.50
C ALA A 450 22.15 12.21 -5.96
N ALA A 451 21.45 13.23 -5.43
CA ALA A 451 21.17 13.31 -4.01
C ALA A 451 20.06 12.32 -3.62
N THR A 452 19.03 12.18 -4.45
CA THR A 452 17.94 11.20 -4.26
C THR A 452 18.49 9.79 -4.24
N ASP A 453 19.39 9.45 -5.15
CA ASP A 453 20.02 8.12 -5.25
C ASP A 453 20.84 7.72 -4.00
N ARG A 454 21.21 8.66 -3.13
CA ARG A 454 21.90 8.32 -1.88
C ARG A 454 20.96 7.80 -0.79
N PHE A 455 19.65 8.05 -0.90
CA PHE A 455 18.68 7.68 0.16
C PHE A 455 17.39 7.03 -0.33
N ALA A 456 17.06 7.10 -1.63
CA ALA A 456 15.83 6.56 -2.17
C ALA A 456 16.07 5.68 -3.40
N ARG A 457 15.29 4.59 -3.51
CA ARG A 457 15.19 3.71 -4.69
C ARG A 457 13.72 3.51 -5.03
N PHE A 458 13.42 3.49 -6.31
CA PHE A 458 12.08 3.15 -6.80
C PHE A 458 12.19 2.09 -7.90
N TYR A 459 11.40 1.03 -7.75
CA TYR A 459 11.33 -0.09 -8.68
C TYR A 459 9.88 -0.30 -9.14
N VAL A 460 9.68 -0.44 -10.45
CA VAL A 460 8.41 -0.86 -11.03
C VAL A 460 8.54 -2.34 -11.41
N VAL A 461 7.62 -3.17 -10.92
CA VAL A 461 7.63 -4.63 -11.12
C VAL A 461 6.67 -4.98 -12.24
N PRO A 462 7.15 -5.41 -13.43
CA PRO A 462 6.27 -5.81 -14.53
C PRO A 462 5.34 -6.94 -14.15
N GLY A 463 4.09 -6.87 -14.60
CA GLY A 463 3.07 -7.90 -14.38
C GLY A 463 2.53 -8.00 -12.96
N ALA A 464 3.17 -7.37 -11.97
CA ALA A 464 2.62 -7.28 -10.61
C ALA A 464 1.44 -6.31 -10.58
N ASN A 465 0.39 -6.70 -9.87
CA ASN A 465 -0.77 -5.87 -9.59
C ASN A 465 -0.77 -5.34 -8.14
N HIS A 466 -1.90 -4.80 -7.67
CA HIS A 466 -1.96 -4.13 -6.38
C HIS A 466 -1.57 -5.03 -5.19
N VAL A 467 -2.04 -6.28 -5.13
CA VAL A 467 -1.81 -7.19 -3.99
C VAL A 467 -1.39 -8.60 -4.39
N ASN A 468 -0.82 -8.78 -5.56
CA ASN A 468 -0.41 -10.06 -6.15
C ASN A 468 -1.55 -11.05 -6.49
N VAL A 469 -2.79 -10.79 -6.09
CA VAL A 469 -3.93 -11.70 -6.34
C VAL A 469 -4.33 -11.65 -7.81
N GLY A 470 -4.12 -12.77 -8.53
CA GLY A 470 -4.40 -12.87 -9.97
C GLY A 470 -3.41 -12.09 -10.86
N ALA A 471 -2.27 -11.66 -10.31
CA ALA A 471 -1.18 -11.02 -11.06
C ALA A 471 -0.59 -11.95 -12.12
N ALA A 472 -0.10 -11.39 -13.22
CA ALA A 472 0.66 -12.13 -14.22
C ALA A 472 2.06 -12.50 -13.70
N PHE A 473 2.60 -11.68 -12.81
CA PHE A 473 3.84 -11.90 -12.05
C PHE A 473 3.58 -11.44 -10.61
N ALA A 474 3.54 -12.38 -9.67
CA ALA A 474 3.33 -12.06 -8.25
C ALA A 474 4.68 -11.72 -7.60
N ALA A 475 4.89 -10.46 -7.24
CA ALA A 475 6.18 -9.97 -6.76
C ALA A 475 6.54 -10.53 -5.37
N GLY A 476 7.74 -11.09 -5.23
CA GLY A 476 8.37 -11.46 -3.96
C GLY A 476 9.82 -10.97 -3.88
N TRP A 477 10.09 -10.01 -2.98
CA TRP A 477 11.43 -9.49 -2.73
C TRP A 477 11.66 -9.20 -1.26
N ASP A 478 12.77 -9.69 -0.69
CA ASP A 478 13.17 -9.36 0.68
C ASP A 478 13.70 -7.91 0.76
N SER A 479 12.76 -6.98 0.65
CA SER A 479 13.01 -5.54 0.73
C SER A 479 13.47 -5.11 2.13
N LEU A 480 13.09 -5.85 3.17
CA LEU A 480 13.49 -5.54 4.54
C LEU A 480 14.98 -5.81 4.74
N THR A 481 15.51 -6.96 4.32
CA THR A 481 16.96 -7.23 4.38
C THR A 481 17.77 -6.24 3.52
N ALA A 482 17.24 -5.87 2.34
CA ALA A 482 17.87 -4.85 1.51
C ALA A 482 17.93 -3.49 2.23
N LEU A 483 16.86 -3.11 2.94
CA LEU A 483 16.79 -1.87 3.71
C LEU A 483 17.69 -1.90 4.94
N GLU A 484 17.75 -3.02 5.69
CA GLU A 484 18.69 -3.22 6.82
C GLU A 484 20.14 -3.06 6.38
N THR A 485 20.50 -3.70 5.26
CA THR A 485 21.84 -3.59 4.70
C THR A 485 22.16 -2.15 4.32
N TRP A 486 21.18 -1.42 3.80
CA TRP A 486 21.39 -0.03 3.41
C TRP A 486 21.50 0.91 4.60
N THR A 487 20.68 0.75 5.63
CA THR A 487 20.73 1.58 6.83
C THR A 487 21.95 1.27 7.69
N GLY A 488 22.24 -0.02 7.95
CA GLY A 488 23.32 -0.44 8.85
C GLY A 488 24.70 -0.46 8.23
N GLN A 489 24.82 -0.71 6.89
CA GLN A 489 26.11 -0.86 6.21
C GLN A 489 26.34 0.19 5.10
N ALA A 490 25.41 1.14 4.92
CA ALA A 490 25.43 2.13 3.83
C ALA A 490 25.49 1.52 2.41
N LYS A 491 25.11 0.25 2.24
CA LYS A 491 25.10 -0.47 0.97
C LYS A 491 23.70 -0.44 0.36
N ALA A 492 23.48 0.44 -0.60
CA ALA A 492 22.24 0.49 -1.37
C ALA A 492 22.03 -0.82 -2.15
N PRO A 493 20.76 -1.26 -2.36
CA PRO A 493 20.50 -2.42 -3.22
C PRO A 493 20.97 -2.15 -4.66
N VAL A 494 21.80 -3.06 -5.18
CA VAL A 494 22.37 -3.02 -6.54
C VAL A 494 21.90 -4.25 -7.27
N HIS A 495 21.20 -4.05 -8.39
CA HIS A 495 20.65 -5.13 -9.24
C HIS A 495 19.87 -6.21 -8.44
N PRO A 496 18.90 -5.82 -7.57
CA PRO A 496 18.13 -6.79 -6.84
C PRO A 496 17.29 -7.63 -7.80
N VAL A 497 16.93 -8.84 -7.35
CA VAL A 497 16.12 -9.78 -8.12
C VAL A 497 14.79 -9.98 -7.38
N VAL A 498 13.69 -9.90 -8.11
CA VAL A 498 12.35 -10.26 -7.65
C VAL A 498 11.98 -11.64 -8.15
N THR A 499 11.36 -12.45 -7.30
CA THR A 499 10.84 -13.78 -7.63
C THR A 499 9.34 -13.71 -7.85
N ASP A 500 8.83 -14.47 -8.80
CA ASP A 500 7.40 -14.72 -8.95
C ASP A 500 6.95 -15.72 -7.88
N VAL A 501 6.18 -15.25 -6.91
CA VAL A 501 5.66 -16.08 -5.82
C VAL A 501 4.29 -16.68 -6.15
N ASN A 502 3.84 -16.60 -7.39
CA ASN A 502 2.64 -17.29 -7.84
C ASN A 502 2.89 -18.80 -7.81
N PRO A 503 2.13 -19.59 -7.04
CA PRO A 503 2.40 -21.03 -6.87
C PRO A 503 2.29 -21.86 -8.15
N THR A 504 1.67 -21.31 -9.20
CA THR A 504 1.50 -22.00 -10.49
C THR A 504 2.50 -21.58 -11.57
N ALA A 505 3.31 -20.55 -11.33
CA ALA A 505 4.20 -19.96 -12.35
C ALA A 505 5.64 -20.49 -12.32
N GLY A 506 5.95 -21.48 -11.49
CA GLY A 506 7.35 -21.87 -11.25
C GLY A 506 8.11 -20.79 -10.46
N GLN A 507 9.44 -20.89 -10.45
CA GLN A 507 10.28 -19.89 -9.75
C GLN A 507 10.84 -18.85 -10.74
N ARG A 508 9.98 -18.20 -11.52
CA ARG A 508 10.42 -17.13 -12.43
C ARG A 508 11.06 -16.00 -11.65
N THR A 509 12.13 -15.46 -12.20
CA THR A 509 12.82 -14.31 -11.60
C THR A 509 12.99 -13.19 -12.62
N ARG A 510 13.02 -11.93 -12.13
CA ARG A 510 13.27 -10.74 -12.96
C ARG A 510 14.24 -9.81 -12.22
N PRO A 511 15.11 -9.07 -12.92
CA PRO A 511 15.88 -8.01 -12.27
C PRO A 511 14.92 -6.87 -11.89
N LEU A 512 15.07 -6.33 -10.68
CA LEU A 512 14.44 -5.06 -10.31
C LEU A 512 15.26 -3.91 -10.89
N CYS A 513 14.75 -3.36 -11.97
CA CYS A 513 15.38 -2.21 -12.62
C CYS A 513 14.95 -0.92 -11.91
N GLN A 514 15.94 -0.10 -11.51
CA GLN A 514 15.63 1.18 -10.91
C GLN A 514 14.93 2.11 -11.92
N TYR A 515 13.76 2.66 -11.53
CA TYR A 515 13.00 3.57 -12.37
C TYR A 515 13.86 4.73 -12.93
N PRO A 516 13.77 5.08 -14.23
CA PRO A 516 12.76 4.66 -15.20
C PRO A 516 13.14 3.41 -16.02
N ALA A 517 14.19 2.67 -15.65
CA ALA A 517 14.58 1.46 -16.40
C ALA A 517 13.60 0.30 -16.14
N TRP A 518 13.45 -0.56 -17.15
CA TRP A 518 12.60 -1.75 -17.14
C TRP A 518 13.36 -2.97 -17.67
N PRO A 519 13.01 -4.22 -17.29
CA PRO A 519 13.71 -5.41 -17.73
C PRO A 519 13.33 -5.79 -19.17
N ARG A 520 14.32 -5.77 -20.09
CA ARG A 520 14.19 -6.26 -21.45
C ARG A 520 14.80 -7.64 -21.57
N TYR A 521 14.09 -8.56 -22.18
CA TYR A 521 14.65 -9.88 -22.50
C TYR A 521 15.76 -9.80 -23.54
N THR A 522 16.87 -10.49 -23.30
CA THR A 522 18.09 -10.49 -24.13
C THR A 522 18.45 -11.87 -24.67
N GLY A 523 17.63 -12.88 -24.34
CA GLY A 523 17.86 -14.29 -24.73
C GLY A 523 18.28 -15.17 -23.57
N GLY A 524 18.14 -16.48 -23.73
CA GLY A 524 18.43 -17.49 -22.72
C GLY A 524 17.18 -18.06 -22.06
N ASP A 525 17.30 -18.52 -20.81
CA ASP A 525 16.19 -19.05 -20.03
C ASP A 525 15.23 -17.91 -19.62
N PRO A 526 13.96 -17.88 -20.11
CA PRO A 526 13.02 -16.81 -19.81
C PRO A 526 12.61 -16.75 -18.34
N ASP A 527 12.85 -17.78 -17.55
CA ASP A 527 12.52 -17.80 -16.13
C ASP A 527 13.66 -17.26 -15.25
N ASN A 528 14.81 -16.94 -15.84
CA ASN A 528 15.99 -16.49 -15.12
C ASN A 528 16.24 -14.99 -15.31
N ALA A 529 16.38 -14.25 -14.21
CA ALA A 529 16.67 -12.81 -14.22
C ALA A 529 17.92 -12.43 -15.04
N ARG A 530 18.90 -13.34 -15.20
CA ARG A 530 20.12 -13.13 -16.01
C ARG A 530 19.85 -13.02 -17.51
N SER A 531 18.69 -13.47 -17.96
CA SER A 531 18.25 -13.37 -19.35
C SER A 531 17.66 -12.00 -19.71
N PHE A 532 17.70 -11.06 -18.77
CA PHE A 532 17.17 -9.71 -18.93
C PHE A 532 18.21 -8.64 -18.64
N ALA A 533 18.12 -7.53 -19.34
CA ALA A 533 18.91 -6.31 -19.07
C ALA A 533 17.99 -5.14 -18.76
N CYS A 534 18.39 -4.29 -17.81
CA CYS A 534 17.67 -3.06 -17.52
C CYS A 534 17.89 -2.05 -18.64
N GLN A 535 16.80 -1.68 -19.34
CA GLN A 535 16.75 -0.68 -20.41
C GLN A 535 16.01 0.56 -19.94
N LYS A 536 16.47 1.75 -20.35
CA LYS A 536 15.79 3.05 -20.12
C LYS A 536 14.93 3.45 -21.30
#